data_250781d13c0cb767936cebf072b159bc
#
_entry.id   250781d13c0cb767936cebf072b159bc
#
_cell.length_a   1.000
_cell.length_b   1.000
_cell.length_c   1.000
_cell.angle_alpha   90.00
_cell.angle_beta   90.00
_cell.angle_gamma   90.00
#
_symmetry.space_group_name_H-M   'P 1'
#
loop_
_entity.id
_entity.type
_entity.pdbx_description
1 polymer ?
#
loop_
_entity_poly.entity_id
_entity_poly.type
_entity_poly.pdbx_seq_one_letter_code
_entity_poly.pdbx_strand_id
1 'polypeptide(L)'
;MSIPDAAAAAGAGICLFLTSSIGADELARESAVLAAAARQQIDEHLDAAARARGMVACVGINPGDAPQSPTREFLSRLGRDKVVRTLSECEPRPKGAVEATTLRPAVIVTVGPIEWRADDEAWVTVTYFRTRTQSAIRRYRVVHEDSGWVSLGQIILDAPP
;
A
#
# COMPACT_ATOMS: atom_id res chain seq x y z
N MET A 1 11.25 73.13 24.96
CA MET A 1 10.84 72.65 23.63
C MET A 1 10.85 71.16 23.67
N SER A 2 9.68 70.52 23.82
CA SER A 2 9.51 69.09 24.00
C SER A 2 9.08 68.44 22.69
N ILE A 3 9.72 67.35 22.36
CA ILE A 3 9.39 66.50 21.22
C ILE A 3 8.56 65.33 21.75
N PRO A 4 7.39 65.00 21.15
CA PRO A 4 6.61 63.85 21.57
C PRO A 4 7.10 62.57 20.87
N ASP A 5 7.19 61.50 21.64
CA ASP A 5 7.42 60.12 21.23
C ASP A 5 6.25 59.60 20.41
N ALA A 6 6.58 59.02 19.26
CA ALA A 6 5.64 58.25 18.43
C ALA A 6 5.77 56.75 18.74
N ALA A 7 4.76 56.19 19.42
CA ALA A 7 4.64 54.76 19.69
C ALA A 7 4.30 54.01 18.40
N ALA A 8 5.17 53.13 17.95
CA ALA A 8 4.93 52.20 16.87
C ALA A 8 4.22 50.95 17.41
N ALA A 9 2.96 50.77 17.01
CA ALA A 9 2.21 49.54 17.28
C ALA A 9 2.68 48.42 16.37
N ALA A 10 3.35 47.43 16.97
CA ALA A 10 3.68 46.18 16.28
C ALA A 10 2.44 45.27 16.19
N GLY A 11 1.84 45.21 15.03
CA GLY A 11 0.79 44.25 14.71
C GLY A 11 1.40 42.84 14.54
N ALA A 12 1.21 41.98 15.55
CA ALA A 12 1.53 40.58 15.44
C ALA A 12 0.50 39.89 14.50
N GLY A 13 0.90 39.69 13.25
CA GLY A 13 0.17 38.87 12.31
C GLY A 13 0.28 37.40 12.69
N ILE A 14 -0.82 36.82 13.18
CA ILE A 14 -0.94 35.37 13.40
C ILE A 14 -1.11 34.75 12.01
N CYS A 15 -0.01 34.28 11.41
CA CYS A 15 -0.06 33.35 10.29
C CYS A 15 -0.49 31.97 10.83
N LEU A 16 -1.77 31.68 10.73
CA LEU A 16 -2.29 30.32 10.94
C LEU A 16 -1.72 29.41 9.84
N PHE A 17 -0.84 28.50 10.22
CA PHE A 17 -0.37 27.40 9.40
C PHE A 17 -1.52 26.39 9.18
N LEU A 18 -2.32 26.54 8.14
CA LEU A 18 -3.37 25.61 7.71
C LEU A 18 -2.91 24.63 6.63
N THR A 19 -1.59 24.39 6.50
CA THR A 19 -1.05 23.61 5.37
C THR A 19 -0.75 22.13 5.68
N SER A 20 -1.06 21.61 6.87
CA SER A 20 -0.63 20.25 7.25
C SER A 20 -1.71 19.16 7.14
N SER A 21 -2.98 19.48 6.98
CA SER A 21 -4.05 18.47 6.99
C SER A 21 -4.30 17.81 5.63
N ILE A 22 -4.20 18.53 4.54
CA ILE A 22 -4.53 18.01 3.20
C ILE A 22 -3.60 16.86 2.79
N GLY A 23 -2.31 16.97 3.04
CA GLY A 23 -1.36 15.91 2.72
C GLY A 23 -1.50 14.64 3.57
N ALA A 24 -1.94 14.75 4.82
CA ALA A 24 -2.15 13.59 5.69
C ALA A 24 -3.39 12.79 5.28
N ASP A 25 -4.47 13.44 4.89
CA ASP A 25 -5.70 12.80 4.44
C ASP A 25 -5.49 12.09 3.09
N GLU A 26 -4.74 12.70 2.18
CA GLU A 26 -4.39 12.11 0.89
C GLU A 26 -3.55 10.84 1.07
N LEU A 27 -2.50 10.87 1.88
CA LEU A 27 -1.68 9.70 2.21
C LEU A 27 -2.49 8.59 2.88
N ALA A 28 -3.42 8.95 3.78
CA ALA A 28 -4.31 7.99 4.41
C ALA A 28 -5.26 7.32 3.40
N ARG A 29 -5.78 8.09 2.43
CA ARG A 29 -6.62 7.63 1.34
C ARG A 29 -5.86 6.68 0.41
N GLU A 30 -4.67 7.07 -0.06
CA GLU A 30 -3.80 6.21 -0.88
C GLU A 30 -3.48 4.90 -0.17
N SER A 31 -3.07 4.97 1.09
CA SER A 31 -2.79 3.79 1.91
C SER A 31 -3.99 2.86 2.02
N ALA A 32 -5.20 3.38 2.15
CA ALA A 32 -6.42 2.59 2.23
C ALA A 32 -6.75 1.89 0.89
N VAL A 33 -6.58 2.58 -0.23
CA VAL A 33 -6.75 2.05 -1.59
C VAL A 33 -5.76 0.92 -1.86
N LEU A 34 -4.47 1.14 -1.59
CA LEU A 34 -3.44 0.11 -1.75
C LEU A 34 -3.71 -1.11 -0.86
N ALA A 35 -4.16 -0.88 0.38
CA ALA A 35 -4.49 -1.96 1.30
C ALA A 35 -5.70 -2.80 0.83
N ALA A 36 -6.70 -2.20 0.19
CA ALA A 36 -7.84 -2.91 -0.38
C ALA A 36 -7.38 -3.86 -1.50
N ALA A 37 -6.56 -3.39 -2.44
CA ALA A 37 -6.00 -4.20 -3.51
C ALA A 37 -5.07 -5.30 -2.98
N ALA A 38 -4.21 -4.99 -1.99
CA ALA A 38 -3.33 -5.96 -1.36
C ALA A 38 -4.10 -7.09 -0.67
N ARG A 39 -5.15 -6.76 0.09
CA ARG A 39 -6.00 -7.76 0.76
C ARG A 39 -6.61 -8.73 -0.24
N GLN A 40 -7.17 -8.22 -1.33
CA GLN A 40 -7.76 -9.06 -2.38
C GLN A 40 -6.73 -10.04 -2.94
N GLN A 41 -5.55 -9.56 -3.31
CA GLN A 41 -4.50 -10.41 -3.87
C GLN A 41 -3.97 -11.43 -2.86
N ILE A 42 -3.82 -11.04 -1.59
CA ILE A 42 -3.40 -11.94 -0.51
C ILE A 42 -4.44 -13.03 -0.30
N ASP A 43 -5.73 -12.71 -0.29
CA ASP A 43 -6.81 -13.67 -0.11
C ASP A 43 -6.87 -14.72 -1.20
N GLU A 44 -6.60 -14.33 -2.44
CA GLU A 44 -6.53 -15.24 -3.58
C GLU A 44 -5.39 -16.27 -3.47
N HIS A 45 -4.27 -15.92 -2.81
CA HIS A 45 -3.09 -16.78 -2.70
C HIS A 45 -2.95 -17.48 -1.34
N LEU A 46 -3.49 -16.90 -0.28
CA LEU A 46 -3.45 -17.45 1.07
C LEU A 46 -4.80 -18.07 1.47
N ASP A 47 -5.29 -19.00 0.68
CA ASP A 47 -6.41 -19.85 1.06
C ASP A 47 -6.09 -20.71 2.30
N ALA A 48 -7.06 -21.44 2.79
CA ALA A 48 -6.90 -22.29 3.97
C ALA A 48 -5.77 -23.33 3.79
N ALA A 49 -5.63 -23.91 2.59
CA ALA A 49 -4.60 -24.89 2.29
C ALA A 49 -3.19 -24.27 2.24
N ALA A 50 -3.05 -23.08 1.68
CA ALA A 50 -1.78 -22.36 1.67
C ALA A 50 -1.34 -21.96 3.09
N ARG A 51 -2.28 -21.49 3.92
CA ARG A 51 -2.03 -21.19 5.34
C ARG A 51 -1.64 -22.43 6.14
N ALA A 52 -2.31 -23.56 5.92
CA ALA A 52 -1.96 -24.83 6.57
C ALA A 52 -0.53 -25.30 6.23
N ARG A 53 -0.03 -24.95 5.04
CA ARG A 53 1.38 -25.19 4.64
C ARG A 53 2.35 -24.13 5.17
N GLY A 54 1.90 -23.23 6.01
CA GLY A 54 2.73 -22.16 6.59
C GLY A 54 3.13 -21.05 5.60
N MET A 55 2.43 -20.90 4.46
CA MET A 55 2.73 -19.87 3.48
C MET A 55 2.49 -18.47 4.05
N VAL A 56 3.35 -17.54 3.69
CA VAL A 56 3.26 -16.12 4.06
C VAL A 56 3.13 -15.24 2.82
N ALA A 57 2.57 -14.04 3.00
CA ALA A 57 2.55 -12.99 1.99
C ALA A 57 3.56 -11.90 2.34
N CYS A 58 4.45 -11.59 1.42
CA CYS A 58 5.41 -10.51 1.55
C CYS A 58 4.95 -9.32 0.72
N VAL A 59 4.66 -8.22 1.39
CA VAL A 59 4.02 -7.07 0.76
C VAL A 59 5.04 -5.95 0.55
N GLY A 60 5.04 -5.41 -0.67
CA GLY A 60 5.75 -4.21 -1.07
C GLY A 60 4.78 -3.15 -1.60
N ILE A 61 5.18 -1.90 -1.54
CA ILE A 61 4.50 -0.78 -2.19
C ILE A 61 5.38 -0.31 -3.35
N ASN A 62 4.79 -0.13 -4.52
CA ASN A 62 5.48 0.43 -5.68
C ASN A 62 4.94 1.85 -5.97
N PRO A 63 5.67 2.90 -5.58
CA PRO A 63 5.28 4.27 -5.89
C PRO A 63 5.50 4.65 -7.36
N GLY A 64 6.16 3.80 -8.17
CA GLY A 64 6.45 4.03 -9.59
C GLY A 64 7.87 3.66 -10.00
N ASP A 65 8.88 3.90 -9.17
CA ASP A 65 10.28 3.67 -9.53
C ASP A 65 10.78 2.29 -9.12
N ALA A 66 10.64 1.94 -7.84
CA ALA A 66 11.05 0.67 -7.30
C ALA A 66 10.17 0.23 -6.13
N PRO A 67 9.92 -1.08 -5.96
CA PRO A 67 9.20 -1.59 -4.81
C PRO A 67 9.92 -1.27 -3.51
N GLN A 68 9.16 -0.82 -2.51
CA GLN A 68 9.62 -0.49 -1.16
C GLN A 68 8.88 -1.33 -0.13
N SER A 69 9.52 -1.55 1.01
CA SER A 69 8.84 -2.16 2.16
C SER A 69 7.82 -1.19 2.72
N PRO A 70 6.58 -1.65 2.99
CA PRO A 70 5.55 -0.83 3.56
C PRO A 70 5.82 -0.48 5.01
N THR A 71 5.18 0.58 5.50
CA THR A 71 5.22 0.94 6.92
C THR A 71 4.47 -0.10 7.76
N ARG A 72 4.81 -0.16 9.05
CA ARG A 72 4.09 -1.03 10.01
C ARG A 72 2.60 -0.67 10.09
N GLU A 73 2.28 0.61 9.97
CA GLU A 73 0.89 1.07 9.95
C GLU A 73 0.12 0.51 8.75
N PHE A 74 0.71 0.52 7.55
CA PHE A 74 0.10 -0.08 6.37
C PHE A 74 -0.14 -1.59 6.58
N LEU A 75 0.84 -2.32 7.10
CA LEU A 75 0.70 -3.75 7.38
C LEU A 75 -0.42 -4.03 8.39
N SER A 76 -0.58 -3.19 9.43
CA SER A 76 -1.67 -3.34 10.40
C SER A 76 -3.06 -3.20 9.76
N ARG A 77 -3.19 -2.36 8.73
CA ARG A 77 -4.43 -2.23 7.93
C ARG A 77 -4.79 -3.51 7.17
N LEU A 78 -3.83 -4.38 6.88
CA LEU A 78 -4.09 -5.67 6.24
C LEU A 78 -4.71 -6.69 7.21
N GLY A 79 -4.65 -6.45 8.52
CA GLY A 79 -5.32 -7.24 9.56
C GLY A 79 -4.84 -8.69 9.69
N ARG A 80 -3.59 -8.99 9.30
CA ARG A 80 -3.07 -10.37 9.17
C ARG A 80 -1.64 -10.53 9.67
N ASP A 81 -1.31 -9.97 10.82
CA ASP A 81 0.04 -9.88 11.38
C ASP A 81 0.83 -11.20 11.42
N LYS A 82 0.14 -12.35 11.52
CA LYS A 82 0.80 -13.67 11.59
C LYS A 82 1.28 -14.21 10.23
N VAL A 83 0.69 -13.76 9.14
CA VAL A 83 0.96 -14.30 7.79
C VAL A 83 1.47 -13.26 6.80
N VAL A 84 1.43 -11.98 7.16
CA VAL A 84 1.93 -10.89 6.35
C VAL A 84 3.31 -10.46 6.83
N ARG A 85 4.21 -10.21 5.89
CA ARG A 85 5.59 -9.76 6.08
C ARG A 85 5.87 -8.55 5.22
N THR A 86 6.93 -7.82 5.53
CA THR A 86 7.46 -6.79 4.64
C THR A 86 8.16 -7.41 3.44
N LEU A 87 8.26 -6.67 2.35
CA LEU A 87 8.96 -7.11 1.14
C LEU A 87 10.40 -7.55 1.45
N SER A 88 11.10 -6.83 2.33
CA SER A 88 12.49 -7.11 2.72
C SER A 88 12.69 -8.40 3.51
N GLU A 89 11.63 -9.00 4.04
CA GLU A 89 11.68 -10.28 4.75
C GLU A 89 11.59 -11.49 3.81
N CYS A 90 11.41 -11.26 2.51
CA CYS A 90 11.26 -12.33 1.53
C CYS A 90 12.23 -12.18 0.36
N GLU A 91 12.54 -13.32 -0.24
CA GLU A 91 13.36 -13.36 -1.42
C GLU A 91 12.79 -14.30 -2.50
N PRO A 92 12.89 -13.91 -3.78
CA PRO A 92 12.61 -14.82 -4.88
C PRO A 92 13.75 -15.82 -5.01
N ARG A 93 13.42 -17.11 -5.15
CA ARG A 93 14.37 -18.19 -5.42
C ARG A 93 13.99 -18.97 -6.69
N PRO A 94 14.87 -19.77 -7.29
CA PRO A 94 14.57 -20.52 -8.51
C PRO A 94 13.33 -21.41 -8.40
N LYS A 95 13.04 -21.96 -7.20
CA LYS A 95 11.88 -22.82 -6.94
C LYS A 95 10.63 -22.07 -6.45
N GLY A 96 10.72 -20.79 -6.20
CA GLY A 96 9.63 -19.95 -5.72
C GLY A 96 10.07 -18.98 -4.62
N ALA A 97 9.17 -18.06 -4.25
CA ALA A 97 9.43 -17.10 -3.17
C ALA A 97 9.45 -17.79 -1.80
N VAL A 98 10.32 -17.32 -0.92
CA VAL A 98 10.43 -17.79 0.46
C VAL A 98 10.63 -16.63 1.43
N GLU A 99 10.18 -16.79 2.67
CA GLU A 99 10.58 -15.94 3.79
C GLU A 99 12.05 -16.19 4.11
N ALA A 100 12.88 -15.14 4.12
CA ALA A 100 14.33 -15.26 4.15
C ALA A 100 14.86 -15.99 5.41
N THR A 101 14.24 -15.75 6.56
CA THR A 101 14.70 -16.31 7.85
C THR A 101 14.25 -17.73 8.12
N THR A 102 13.01 -18.07 7.76
CA THR A 102 12.41 -19.38 8.09
C THR A 102 12.33 -20.33 6.92
N LEU A 103 12.60 -19.84 5.71
CA LEU A 103 12.46 -20.56 4.43
C LEU A 103 11.04 -21.07 4.15
N ARG A 104 10.04 -20.55 4.84
CA ARG A 104 8.63 -20.88 4.56
C ARG A 104 8.26 -20.42 3.16
N PRO A 105 7.41 -21.17 2.44
CA PRO A 105 6.89 -20.72 1.16
C PRO A 105 6.23 -19.34 1.29
N ALA A 106 6.44 -18.50 0.30
CA ALA A 106 5.90 -17.17 0.27
C ALA A 106 5.24 -16.83 -1.06
N VAL A 107 4.38 -15.81 -1.05
CA VAL A 107 4.00 -15.04 -2.22
C VAL A 107 4.47 -13.61 -2.01
N ILE A 108 5.18 -13.05 -2.98
CA ILE A 108 5.55 -11.64 -2.98
C ILE A 108 4.45 -10.89 -3.71
N VAL A 109 3.88 -9.90 -3.06
CA VAL A 109 2.80 -9.05 -3.59
C VAL A 109 3.28 -7.60 -3.54
N THR A 110 3.31 -6.93 -4.68
CA THR A 110 3.67 -5.52 -4.77
C THR A 110 2.48 -4.73 -5.28
N VAL A 111 2.05 -3.71 -4.55
CA VAL A 111 0.87 -2.89 -4.88
C VAL A 111 1.27 -1.47 -5.26
N GLY A 112 0.60 -0.92 -6.28
CA GLY A 112 0.86 0.37 -6.90
C GLY A 112 1.53 0.24 -8.26
N PRO A 113 1.53 1.31 -9.04
CA PRO A 113 0.97 2.63 -8.76
C PRO A 113 -0.57 2.66 -8.70
N ILE A 114 -1.10 3.77 -8.17
CA ILE A 114 -2.52 4.11 -8.18
C ILE A 114 -2.82 5.01 -9.37
N GLU A 115 -3.90 4.71 -10.08
CA GLU A 115 -4.46 5.57 -11.13
C GLU A 115 -5.88 5.99 -10.71
N TRP A 116 -6.02 7.23 -10.25
CA TRP A 116 -7.30 7.80 -9.85
C TRP A 116 -8.23 8.00 -11.06
N ARG A 117 -9.47 7.56 -10.96
CA ARG A 117 -10.52 7.77 -11.97
C ARG A 117 -11.55 8.79 -11.52
N ALA A 118 -11.83 8.81 -10.21
CA ALA A 118 -12.69 9.74 -9.52
C ALA A 118 -12.25 9.86 -8.06
N ASP A 119 -12.94 10.68 -7.28
CA ASP A 119 -12.66 10.82 -5.85
C ASP A 119 -12.97 9.55 -5.06
N ASP A 120 -13.83 8.69 -5.56
CA ASP A 120 -14.28 7.44 -4.96
C ASP A 120 -13.88 6.20 -5.77
N GLU A 121 -13.08 6.35 -6.83
CA GLU A 121 -12.66 5.23 -7.69
C GLU A 121 -11.19 5.35 -8.10
N ALA A 122 -10.48 4.23 -7.99
CA ALA A 122 -9.10 4.09 -8.45
C ALA A 122 -8.84 2.73 -9.10
N TRP A 123 -7.86 2.69 -9.98
CA TRP A 123 -7.22 1.47 -10.44
C TRP A 123 -5.86 1.31 -9.78
N VAL A 124 -5.58 0.11 -9.27
CA VAL A 124 -4.31 -0.23 -8.62
C VAL A 124 -3.64 -1.35 -9.38
N THR A 125 -2.41 -1.12 -9.81
CA THR A 125 -1.59 -2.20 -10.37
C THR A 125 -1.05 -3.06 -9.23
N VAL A 126 -1.15 -4.36 -9.37
CA VAL A 126 -0.64 -5.34 -8.41
C VAL A 126 0.18 -6.37 -9.16
N THR A 127 1.42 -6.55 -8.73
CA THR A 127 2.29 -7.62 -9.23
C THR A 127 2.39 -8.68 -8.15
N TYR A 128 2.29 -9.95 -8.52
CA TYR A 128 2.61 -11.02 -7.60
C TYR A 128 3.63 -11.99 -8.21
N PHE A 129 4.43 -12.56 -7.35
CA PHE A 129 5.38 -13.60 -7.68
C PHE A 129 5.33 -14.70 -6.62
N ARG A 130 5.05 -15.92 -7.04
CA ARG A 130 5.10 -17.12 -6.21
C ARG A 130 6.15 -18.09 -6.73
N THR A 131 6.07 -18.40 -8.04
CA THR A 131 7.03 -19.19 -8.80
C THR A 131 7.20 -18.58 -10.19
N ARG A 132 8.14 -19.07 -11.00
CA ARG A 132 8.33 -18.60 -12.38
C ARG A 132 7.07 -18.74 -13.26
N THR A 133 6.25 -19.75 -12.98
CA THR A 133 5.01 -20.03 -13.73
C THR A 133 3.76 -19.51 -13.00
N GLN A 134 3.92 -18.94 -11.82
CA GLN A 134 2.85 -18.38 -11.00
C GLN A 134 3.22 -16.94 -10.61
N SER A 135 3.25 -16.09 -11.60
CA SER A 135 3.43 -14.64 -11.46
C SER A 135 2.52 -13.94 -12.45
N ALA A 136 2.04 -12.75 -12.14
CA ALA A 136 1.32 -11.91 -13.07
C ALA A 136 1.31 -10.46 -12.61
N ILE A 137 0.99 -9.57 -13.56
CA ILE A 137 0.62 -8.18 -13.31
C ILE A 137 -0.88 -8.06 -13.50
N ARG A 138 -1.56 -7.51 -12.52
CA ARG A 138 -3.01 -7.33 -12.49
C ARG A 138 -3.37 -5.88 -12.20
N ARG A 139 -4.55 -5.47 -12.64
CA ARG A 139 -5.16 -4.20 -12.22
C ARG A 139 -6.43 -4.49 -11.47
N TYR A 140 -6.54 -3.91 -10.29
CA TYR A 140 -7.73 -4.00 -9.46
C TYR A 140 -8.50 -2.68 -9.53
N ARG A 141 -9.79 -2.77 -9.76
CA ARG A 141 -10.71 -1.66 -9.58
C ARG A 141 -11.06 -1.57 -8.11
N VAL A 142 -10.76 -0.44 -7.49
CA VAL A 142 -10.99 -0.17 -6.07
C VAL A 142 -11.94 1.01 -5.96
N VAL A 143 -13.01 0.86 -5.21
CA VAL A 143 -14.02 1.90 -5.02
C VAL A 143 -14.24 2.16 -3.54
N HIS A 144 -14.70 3.37 -3.22
CA HIS A 144 -15.10 3.74 -1.88
C HIS A 144 -16.59 3.44 -1.68
N GLU A 145 -16.90 2.59 -0.72
CA GLU A 145 -18.25 2.27 -0.26
C GLU A 145 -18.45 2.76 1.17
N ASP A 146 -19.66 2.63 1.73
CA ASP A 146 -19.96 3.00 3.12
C ASP A 146 -19.04 2.35 4.16
N SER A 147 -18.54 1.14 3.86
CA SER A 147 -17.60 0.39 4.69
C SER A 147 -16.12 0.75 4.48
N GLY A 148 -15.83 1.66 3.55
CA GLY A 148 -14.49 2.06 3.14
C GLY A 148 -14.07 1.55 1.76
N TRP A 149 -12.77 1.55 1.47
CA TRP A 149 -12.24 1.14 0.17
C TRP A 149 -12.30 -0.38 -0.01
N VAL A 150 -12.91 -0.83 -1.11
CA VAL A 150 -13.08 -2.25 -1.46
C VAL A 150 -12.62 -2.52 -2.89
N SER A 151 -12.07 -3.70 -3.13
CA SER A 151 -11.71 -4.16 -4.47
C SER A 151 -12.89 -4.90 -5.11
N LEU A 152 -13.34 -4.45 -6.28
CA LEU A 152 -14.51 -5.01 -7.00
C LEU A 152 -14.16 -6.02 -8.09
N GLY A 153 -12.89 -6.16 -8.45
CA GLY A 153 -12.49 -7.06 -9.52
C GLY A 153 -11.12 -6.73 -10.08
N GLN A 154 -10.67 -7.56 -11.02
CA GLN A 154 -9.34 -7.47 -11.60
C GLN A 154 -9.34 -7.68 -13.11
N ILE A 155 -8.31 -7.12 -13.76
CA ILE A 155 -7.92 -7.42 -15.14
C ILE A 155 -6.49 -7.95 -15.10
N ILE A 156 -6.23 -9.08 -15.73
CA ILE A 156 -4.85 -9.59 -15.90
C ILE A 156 -4.23 -8.82 -17.06
N LEU A 157 -3.11 -8.14 -16.80
CA LEU A 157 -2.38 -7.37 -17.81
C LEU A 157 -1.27 -8.20 -18.46
N ASP A 158 -0.60 -9.01 -17.66
CA ASP A 158 0.50 -9.86 -18.08
C ASP A 158 0.53 -11.12 -17.21
N ALA A 159 0.63 -12.27 -17.87
CA ALA A 159 0.81 -13.57 -17.23
C ALA A 159 2.04 -14.23 -17.86
N PRO A 160 2.80 -15.04 -17.13
CA PRO A 160 3.93 -15.76 -17.69
C PRO A 160 3.42 -16.72 -18.77
N PRO A 161 4.22 -16.94 -19.82
CA PRO A 161 3.93 -17.94 -20.85
C PRO A 161 3.88 -19.36 -20.29
#